data_fa0655426be32c75061fbdd9e64226ce
#
_entry.id   fa0655426be32c75061fbdd9e64226ce
#
_cell.length_a   1.000
_cell.length_b   1.000
_cell.length_c   1.000
_cell.angle_alpha   90.00
_cell.angle_beta   90.00
_cell.angle_gamma   90.00
#
_symmetry.space_group_name_H-M   'P 1'
#
loop_
_entity.id
_entity.type
_entity.pdbx_description
1 polymer ?
#
loop_
_entity_poly.entity_id
_entity_poly.type
_entity_poly.pdbx_seq_one_letter_code
_entity_poly.pdbx_strand_id
1 'polypeptide(L)'
;EAKLQFPHLHITAFEVREEGRELLEKNSRKFGTPGITGVIGDFTEADLSVYPVPDAVFIGGHGGKLARILTILAGIMPVGGIVVFNSVSEESLNLFRQEAVRSGFRLTDECRIAVDDHNPITVLKACAESYFKPIQA
;
A
#
# COMPACT_ATOMS: atom_id res chain seq x y z
N GLU A 1 -4.46 -3.13 13.03
CA GLU A 1 -4.84 -4.57 12.93
C GLU A 1 -3.63 -5.44 12.61
N ALA A 2 -2.90 -5.22 11.51
CA ALA A 2 -1.74 -6.05 11.14
C ALA A 2 -0.71 -6.20 12.28
N LYS A 3 -0.41 -5.11 12.98
CA LYS A 3 0.52 -5.11 14.12
C LYS A 3 -0.02 -5.85 15.33
N LEU A 4 -1.34 -5.88 15.54
CA LEU A 4 -1.98 -6.68 16.59
C LEU A 4 -1.83 -8.18 16.34
N GLN A 5 -2.09 -8.61 15.11
CA GLN A 5 -2.00 -10.01 14.73
C GLN A 5 -0.54 -10.50 14.63
N PHE A 6 0.36 -9.63 14.19
CA PHE A 6 1.78 -9.93 13.98
C PHE A 6 2.66 -8.87 14.65
N PRO A 7 2.87 -8.93 15.97
CA PRO A 7 3.57 -7.90 16.75
C PRO A 7 5.01 -7.61 16.31
N HIS A 8 5.67 -8.59 15.67
CA HIS A 8 7.05 -8.48 15.19
C HIS A 8 7.20 -7.71 13.85
N LEU A 9 6.09 -7.39 13.18
CA LEU A 9 6.16 -6.63 11.92
C LEU A 9 6.76 -5.24 12.13
N HIS A 10 7.64 -4.84 11.23
CA HIS A 10 8.02 -3.45 11.03
C HIS A 10 7.01 -2.79 10.08
N ILE A 11 6.32 -1.77 10.57
CA ILE A 11 5.31 -1.06 9.78
C ILE A 11 5.72 0.39 9.62
N THR A 12 5.80 0.86 8.38
CA THR A 12 5.92 2.27 8.02
C THR A 12 4.61 2.70 7.37
N ALA A 13 3.92 3.66 7.96
CA ALA A 13 2.62 4.16 7.49
C ALA A 13 2.78 5.58 6.94
N PHE A 14 2.46 5.78 5.67
CA PHE A 14 2.44 7.09 5.01
C PHE A 14 1.02 7.66 5.03
N GLU A 15 0.87 8.88 5.48
CA GLU A 15 -0.40 9.60 5.50
C GLU A 15 -0.17 11.07 5.09
N VAL A 16 -0.93 11.53 4.11
CA VAL A 16 -0.78 12.92 3.62
C VAL A 16 -1.40 13.97 4.53
N ARG A 17 -2.39 13.56 5.35
CA ARG A 17 -3.09 14.47 6.25
C ARG A 17 -2.30 14.62 7.55
N GLU A 18 -2.10 15.86 7.99
CA GLU A 18 -1.37 16.17 9.22
C GLU A 18 -2.00 15.53 10.46
N GLU A 19 -3.33 15.46 10.52
CA GLU A 19 -4.08 14.84 11.62
C GLU A 19 -3.79 13.33 11.74
N GLY A 20 -3.29 12.71 10.71
CA GLY A 20 -2.92 11.30 10.69
C GLY A 20 -1.88 10.94 11.75
N ARG A 21 -0.96 11.83 12.09
CA ARG A 21 0.05 11.63 13.13
C ARG A 21 -0.59 11.35 14.48
N GLU A 22 -1.47 12.23 14.91
CA GLU A 22 -2.15 12.11 16.20
C GLU A 22 -3.05 10.85 16.25
N LEU A 23 -3.74 10.56 15.16
CA LEU A 23 -4.59 9.38 15.04
C LEU A 23 -3.78 8.07 15.11
N LEU A 24 -2.64 7.99 14.43
CA LEU A 24 -1.74 6.84 14.51
C LEU A 24 -1.21 6.62 15.92
N GLU A 25 -0.75 7.68 16.60
CA GLU A 25 -0.26 7.62 17.97
C GLU A 25 -1.36 7.20 18.95
N LYS A 26 -2.55 7.80 18.84
CA LYS A 26 -3.69 7.48 19.68
C LYS A 26 -4.13 6.01 19.52
N ASN A 27 -4.20 5.54 18.29
CA ASN A 27 -4.57 4.15 17.99
C ASN A 27 -3.49 3.18 18.47
N SER A 28 -2.21 3.50 18.26
CA SER A 28 -1.10 2.68 18.73
C SER A 28 -1.13 2.50 20.25
N ARG A 29 -1.39 3.57 21.01
CA ARG A 29 -1.55 3.50 22.46
C ARG A 29 -2.79 2.70 22.88
N LYS A 30 -3.94 3.00 22.26
CA LYS A 30 -5.20 2.34 22.58
C LYS A 30 -5.16 0.82 22.39
N PHE A 31 -4.49 0.36 21.35
CA PHE A 31 -4.43 -1.07 20.99
C PHE A 31 -3.13 -1.74 21.39
N GLY A 32 -2.22 -1.05 22.09
CA GLY A 32 -0.95 -1.62 22.52
C GLY A 32 -0.07 -2.12 21.36
N THR A 33 0.00 -1.34 20.28
CA THR A 33 0.77 -1.67 19.08
C THR A 33 1.95 -0.70 18.87
N PRO A 34 2.97 -0.72 19.72
CA PRO A 34 4.15 0.14 19.56
C PRO A 34 4.97 -0.26 18.33
N GLY A 35 5.83 0.64 17.86
CA GLY A 35 6.78 0.35 16.79
C GLY A 35 6.20 0.53 15.38
N ILE A 36 5.12 1.31 15.23
CA ILE A 36 4.65 1.78 13.94
C ILE A 36 5.31 3.13 13.66
N THR A 37 6.05 3.23 12.55
CA THR A 37 6.63 4.49 12.09
C THR A 37 5.61 5.24 11.24
N GLY A 38 5.13 6.37 11.75
CA GLY A 38 4.22 7.27 11.02
C GLY A 38 5.00 8.33 10.23
N VAL A 39 4.75 8.43 8.93
CA VAL A 39 5.34 9.44 8.05
C VAL A 39 4.21 10.31 7.50
N ILE A 40 4.23 11.58 7.86
CA ILE A 40 3.27 12.55 7.33
C ILE A 40 3.88 13.19 6.09
N GLY A 41 3.20 13.01 4.98
CA GLY A 41 3.63 13.50 3.68
C GLY A 41 3.21 12.59 2.55
N ASP A 42 3.53 13.02 1.34
CA ASP A 42 3.24 12.27 0.13
C ASP A 42 4.28 11.15 -0.06
N PHE A 43 3.82 9.92 -0.12
CA PHE A 43 4.69 8.76 -0.40
C PHE A 43 5.54 8.94 -1.65
N THR A 44 4.99 9.55 -2.70
CA THR A 44 5.67 9.72 -3.99
C THR A 44 6.79 10.75 -3.99
N GLU A 45 6.87 11.56 -2.93
CA GLU A 45 7.89 12.61 -2.73
C GLU A 45 8.85 12.26 -1.58
N ALA A 46 8.61 11.16 -0.86
CA ALA A 46 9.42 10.76 0.29
C ALA A 46 10.77 10.18 -0.13
N ASP A 47 11.80 10.41 0.67
CA ASP A 47 13.06 9.68 0.58
C ASP A 47 12.87 8.27 1.17
N LEU A 48 12.61 7.30 0.31
CA LEU A 48 12.35 5.94 0.73
C LEU A 48 13.61 5.18 1.14
N SER A 49 14.80 5.70 0.85
CA SER A 49 16.08 5.06 1.19
C SER A 49 16.34 4.96 2.70
N VAL A 50 15.66 5.81 3.47
CA VAL A 50 15.79 5.84 4.95
C VAL A 50 14.88 4.83 5.66
N TYR A 51 14.01 4.14 4.93
CA TYR A 51 13.09 3.13 5.49
C TYR A 51 13.48 1.72 5.04
N PRO A 52 13.12 0.69 5.81
CA PRO A 52 13.29 -0.70 5.36
C PRO A 52 12.58 -0.97 4.03
N VAL A 53 13.19 -1.78 3.18
CA VAL A 53 12.56 -2.25 1.94
C VAL A 53 11.31 -3.06 2.29
N PRO A 54 10.14 -2.74 1.72
CA PRO A 54 8.92 -3.44 2.05
C PRO A 54 8.82 -4.80 1.36
N ASP A 55 8.44 -5.84 2.12
CA ASP A 55 8.05 -7.16 1.59
C ASP A 55 6.58 -7.17 1.20
N ALA A 56 5.77 -6.35 1.86
CA ALA A 56 4.34 -6.21 1.59
C ALA A 56 3.90 -4.75 1.74
N VAL A 57 2.99 -4.32 0.89
CA VAL A 57 2.43 -2.98 0.89
C VAL A 57 0.91 -3.04 0.82
N PHE A 58 0.25 -2.26 1.67
CA PHE A 58 -1.18 -2.03 1.62
C PHE A 58 -1.45 -0.61 1.12
N ILE A 59 -2.27 -0.48 0.08
CA ILE A 59 -2.71 0.80 -0.48
C ILE A 59 -4.20 0.97 -0.17
N GLY A 60 -4.51 1.84 0.80
CA GLY A 60 -5.89 2.16 1.19
C GLY A 60 -6.47 3.36 0.46
N GLY A 61 -5.60 4.26 -0.02
CA GLY A 61 -5.95 5.43 -0.82
C GLY A 61 -4.75 5.90 -1.61
N HIS A 62 -4.96 6.59 -2.71
CA HIS A 62 -3.87 6.95 -3.64
C HIS A 62 -3.85 8.41 -4.10
N GLY A 63 -4.92 9.19 -3.82
CA GLY A 63 -4.99 10.61 -4.17
C GLY A 63 -4.73 10.91 -5.66
N GLY A 64 -5.13 10.02 -6.57
CA GLY A 64 -4.87 10.14 -8.01
C GLY A 64 -3.45 9.73 -8.46
N LYS A 65 -2.59 9.23 -7.55
CA LYS A 65 -1.18 8.92 -7.83
C LYS A 65 -0.88 7.41 -7.92
N LEU A 66 -1.89 6.57 -8.14
CA LEU A 66 -1.75 5.10 -8.09
C LEU A 66 -0.68 4.59 -9.05
N ALA A 67 -0.65 5.07 -10.30
CA ALA A 67 0.36 4.67 -11.28
C ALA A 67 1.79 4.98 -10.81
N ARG A 68 2.02 6.17 -10.25
CA ARG A 68 3.32 6.57 -9.72
C ARG A 68 3.71 5.74 -8.50
N ILE A 69 2.76 5.49 -7.58
CA ILE A 69 2.99 4.63 -6.42
C ILE A 69 3.45 3.23 -6.87
N LEU A 70 2.74 2.60 -7.80
CA LEU A 70 3.08 1.27 -8.32
C LEU A 70 4.43 1.24 -9.02
N THR A 71 4.77 2.26 -9.80
CA THR A 71 6.09 2.40 -10.42
C THR A 71 7.22 2.47 -9.39
N ILE A 72 7.04 3.27 -8.33
CA ILE A 72 8.01 3.37 -7.24
C ILE A 72 8.16 2.01 -6.53
N LEU A 73 7.04 1.38 -6.18
CA LEU A 73 7.05 0.08 -5.50
C LEU A 73 7.74 -1.00 -6.33
N ALA A 74 7.49 -1.05 -7.63
CA ALA A 74 8.18 -1.97 -8.54
C ALA A 74 9.71 -1.78 -8.57
N GLY A 75 10.17 -0.54 -8.32
CA GLY A 75 11.59 -0.22 -8.26
C GLY A 75 12.29 -0.60 -6.95
N ILE A 76 11.54 -0.77 -5.86
CA ILE A 76 12.11 -1.01 -4.53
C ILE A 76 11.76 -2.37 -3.93
N MET A 77 10.64 -2.98 -4.31
CA MET A 77 10.19 -4.26 -3.74
C MET A 77 10.99 -5.44 -4.29
N PRO A 78 11.27 -6.45 -3.47
CA PRO A 78 11.88 -7.68 -3.95
C PRO A 78 10.91 -8.48 -4.82
N VAL A 79 11.44 -9.35 -5.66
CA VAL A 79 10.64 -10.36 -6.36
C VAL A 79 9.86 -11.19 -5.34
N GLY A 80 8.59 -11.42 -5.59
CA GLY A 80 7.68 -12.06 -4.63
C GLY A 80 7.05 -11.10 -3.62
N GLY A 81 7.44 -9.82 -3.61
CA GLY A 81 6.81 -8.79 -2.78
C GLY A 81 5.33 -8.62 -3.13
N ILE A 82 4.51 -8.34 -2.14
CA ILE A 82 3.04 -8.34 -2.27
C ILE A 82 2.49 -6.94 -2.14
N VAL A 83 1.62 -6.54 -3.06
CA VAL A 83 0.81 -5.33 -2.97
C VAL A 83 -0.65 -5.71 -2.82
N VAL A 84 -1.31 -5.16 -1.81
CA VAL A 84 -2.76 -5.27 -1.59
C VAL A 84 -3.39 -3.90 -1.75
N PHE A 85 -4.44 -3.82 -2.56
CA PHE A 85 -5.17 -2.59 -2.85
C PHE A 85 -6.65 -2.75 -2.53
N ASN A 86 -7.19 -1.80 -1.77
CA ASN A 86 -8.63 -1.68 -1.52
C ASN A 86 -9.23 -0.65 -2.46
N SER A 87 -10.14 -1.09 -3.32
CA SER A 87 -10.88 -0.20 -4.22
C SER A 87 -12.34 -0.06 -3.81
N VAL A 88 -12.82 1.18 -3.79
CA VAL A 88 -14.22 1.52 -3.56
C VAL A 88 -14.94 1.96 -4.84
N SER A 89 -14.24 1.98 -5.99
CA SER A 89 -14.78 2.38 -7.29
C SER A 89 -14.27 1.50 -8.41
N GLU A 90 -15.10 1.27 -9.43
CA GLU A 90 -14.69 0.54 -10.63
C GLU A 90 -13.54 1.23 -11.39
N GLU A 91 -13.51 2.56 -11.37
CA GLU A 91 -12.44 3.34 -12.00
C GLU A 91 -11.08 3.02 -11.36
N SER A 92 -10.97 3.12 -10.03
CA SER A 92 -9.74 2.81 -9.29
C SER A 92 -9.35 1.34 -9.43
N LEU A 93 -10.35 0.44 -9.48
CA LEU A 93 -10.14 -0.99 -9.68
C LEU A 93 -9.48 -1.29 -11.03
N ASN A 94 -10.03 -0.73 -12.10
CA ASN A 94 -9.50 -0.90 -13.45
C ASN A 94 -8.13 -0.23 -13.61
N LEU A 95 -7.94 0.93 -13.01
CA LEU A 95 -6.65 1.61 -12.99
C LEU A 95 -5.57 0.74 -12.30
N PHE A 96 -5.88 0.16 -11.14
CA PHE A 96 -4.94 -0.73 -10.45
C PHE A 96 -4.59 -1.95 -11.31
N ARG A 97 -5.58 -2.61 -11.92
CA ARG A 97 -5.33 -3.77 -12.79
C ARG A 97 -4.38 -3.43 -13.94
N GLN A 98 -4.59 -2.30 -14.59
CA GLN A 98 -3.75 -1.86 -15.71
C GLN A 98 -2.34 -1.48 -15.25
N GLU A 99 -2.24 -0.62 -14.25
CA GLU A 99 -0.95 -0.06 -13.82
C GLU A 99 -0.10 -1.08 -13.06
N ALA A 100 -0.70 -2.02 -12.32
CA ALA A 100 0.04 -3.10 -11.68
C ALA A 100 0.76 -3.98 -12.73
N VAL A 101 0.05 -4.41 -13.77
CA VAL A 101 0.64 -5.22 -14.85
C VAL A 101 1.73 -4.43 -15.59
N ARG A 102 1.49 -3.15 -15.91
CA ARG A 102 2.49 -2.28 -16.57
C ARG A 102 3.74 -2.09 -15.73
N SER A 103 3.61 -2.10 -14.41
CA SER A 103 4.72 -1.95 -13.46
C SER A 103 5.43 -3.27 -13.12
N GLY A 104 5.02 -4.40 -13.70
CA GLY A 104 5.67 -5.70 -13.50
C GLY A 104 5.12 -6.50 -12.32
N PHE A 105 3.89 -6.22 -11.89
CA PHE A 105 3.17 -7.03 -10.91
C PHE A 105 2.20 -7.98 -11.61
N ARG A 106 2.10 -9.19 -11.11
CA ARG A 106 1.07 -10.15 -11.51
C ARG A 106 -0.10 -10.10 -10.53
N LEU A 107 -1.31 -9.94 -11.05
CA LEU A 107 -2.53 -10.04 -10.24
C LEU A 107 -2.72 -11.49 -9.79
N THR A 108 -2.91 -11.72 -8.50
CA THR A 108 -2.99 -13.08 -7.94
C THR A 108 -4.35 -13.41 -7.37
N ASP A 109 -4.96 -12.49 -6.67
CA ASP A 109 -6.23 -12.70 -5.99
C ASP A 109 -7.12 -11.46 -6.07
N GLU A 110 -8.42 -11.69 -6.05
CA GLU A 110 -9.44 -10.65 -5.97
C GLU A 110 -10.58 -11.12 -5.07
N CYS A 111 -11.01 -10.27 -4.14
CA CYS A 111 -12.12 -10.54 -3.25
C CYS A 111 -13.01 -9.32 -3.15
N ARG A 112 -14.32 -9.49 -3.32
CA ARG A 112 -15.31 -8.44 -3.11
C ARG A 112 -15.97 -8.62 -1.76
N ILE A 113 -15.94 -7.57 -0.95
CA ILE A 113 -16.52 -7.54 0.39
C ILE A 113 -17.66 -6.53 0.40
N ALA A 114 -18.86 -6.99 0.75
CA ALA A 114 -20.02 -6.13 0.99
C ALA A 114 -20.49 -6.38 2.42
N VAL A 115 -20.72 -5.31 3.17
CA VAL A 115 -21.25 -5.36 4.53
C VAL A 115 -22.51 -4.53 4.57
N ASP A 116 -23.64 -5.18 4.78
CA ASP A 116 -24.97 -4.57 4.80
C ASP A 116 -25.25 -3.70 3.56
N ASP A 117 -25.80 -2.49 3.74
CA ASP A 117 -26.11 -1.53 2.67
C ASP A 117 -24.92 -0.63 2.29
N HIS A 118 -23.71 -0.93 2.77
CA HIS A 118 -22.53 -0.15 2.45
C HIS A 118 -21.97 -0.51 1.07
N ASN A 119 -21.34 0.45 0.43
CA ASN A 119 -20.68 0.23 -0.86
C ASN A 119 -19.67 -0.91 -0.75
N PRO A 120 -19.68 -1.87 -1.68
CA PRO A 120 -18.72 -2.97 -1.65
C PRO A 120 -17.31 -2.47 -1.88
N ILE A 121 -16.36 -3.12 -1.21
CA ILE A 121 -14.93 -2.91 -1.41
C ILE A 121 -14.40 -4.11 -2.20
N THR A 122 -13.63 -3.86 -3.25
CA THR A 122 -12.87 -4.90 -3.93
C THR A 122 -11.43 -4.85 -3.48
N VAL A 123 -10.95 -5.96 -2.94
CA VAL A 123 -9.56 -6.14 -2.50
C VAL A 123 -8.83 -6.92 -3.58
N LEU A 124 -7.75 -6.33 -4.11
CA LEU A 124 -6.88 -6.99 -5.08
C LEU A 124 -5.52 -7.24 -4.47
N LYS A 125 -4.93 -8.37 -4.86
CA LYS A 125 -3.57 -8.72 -4.51
C LYS A 125 -2.74 -8.89 -5.78
N ALA A 126 -1.55 -8.32 -5.77
CA ALA A 126 -0.58 -8.44 -6.83
C ALA A 126 0.79 -8.83 -6.27
N CYS A 127 1.57 -9.56 -7.05
CA CYS A 127 2.90 -10.04 -6.68
C CYS A 127 3.94 -9.49 -7.67
N ALA A 128 5.06 -9.00 -7.16
CA ALA A 128 6.18 -8.56 -7.98
C ALA A 128 6.86 -9.75 -8.64
N GLU A 129 6.86 -9.80 -9.97
CA GLU A 129 7.41 -10.95 -10.74
C GLU A 129 8.87 -10.75 -11.17
N SER A 130 9.31 -9.51 -11.34
CA SER A 130 10.67 -9.22 -11.78
C SER A 130 11.16 -7.90 -11.20
N TYR A 131 12.48 -7.74 -11.11
CA TYR A 131 13.06 -6.41 -10.92
C TYR A 131 12.72 -5.58 -12.16
N PHE A 132 11.75 -4.72 -12.05
CA PHE A 132 11.50 -3.71 -13.06
C PHE A 132 12.64 -2.69 -13.00
N LYS A 133 13.61 -2.82 -13.91
CA LYS A 133 14.46 -1.67 -14.19
C LYS A 133 13.62 -0.72 -15.03
N PRO A 134 13.26 0.47 -14.54
CA PRO A 134 12.63 1.48 -15.38
C PRO A 134 13.60 1.68 -16.58
N ILE A 135 13.04 1.57 -17.77
CA ILE A 135 13.76 1.92 -18.99
C ILE A 135 14.12 3.39 -18.80
N GLN A 136 15.40 3.66 -18.58
CA GLN A 136 15.90 5.02 -18.60
C GLN A 136 15.65 5.53 -20.02
N ALA A 137 14.65 6.38 -20.10
CA ALA A 137 14.37 7.12 -21.33
C ALA A 137 15.44 8.20 -21.55
#